data_f109bb2397f588f64d03f62cc3e8bfb0
#
_entry.id   f109bb2397f588f64d03f62cc3e8bfb0
#
_cell.length_a   1.000
_cell.length_b   1.000
_cell.length_c   1.000
_cell.angle_alpha   90.00
_cell.angle_beta   90.00
_cell.angle_gamma   90.00
#
_symmetry.space_group_name_H-M   'P 1'
#
loop_
_entity.id
_entity.type
_entity.pdbx_description
1 polymer ?
#
loop_
_entity_poly.entity_id
_entity_poly.type
_entity_poly.pdbx_seq_one_letter_code
_entity_poly.pdbx_strand_id
1 'polypeptide(L)'
;MLGPTFVEGETDTAIPALVSEASGVILELGPGIGNQLPRYNGSRITKVFGVEPNEALHRSLRRKIKACGLTDVYEIVPCGIENVVELEKHGIVFNSMDTILSIQVLCSVPNLEETLRRLYALMKPGGQLVMYEHVKSTDILSAIVQSMCWFPH
;
A
#
# COMPACT_ATOMS: atom_id res chain seq x y z
N MET A 1 -7.54 4.69 14.89
CA MET A 1 -7.65 5.86 13.98
C MET A 1 -6.37 6.64 14.12
N LEU A 2 -5.45 6.51 13.14
CA LEU A 2 -4.20 7.27 13.14
C LEU A 2 -4.57 8.74 12.83
N GLY A 3 -4.30 9.63 13.77
CA GLY A 3 -4.67 11.05 13.67
C GLY A 3 -3.74 11.85 12.73
N PRO A 4 -3.97 13.18 12.60
CA PRO A 4 -3.16 14.07 11.78
C PRO A 4 -1.66 13.98 12.05
N THR A 5 -1.27 13.71 13.29
CA THR A 5 0.13 13.58 13.74
C THR A 5 0.91 12.43 13.09
N PHE A 6 0.23 11.36 12.64
CA PHE A 6 0.90 10.24 11.98
C PHE A 6 1.37 10.61 10.56
N VAL A 7 0.52 11.30 9.81
CA VAL A 7 0.86 11.78 8.45
C VAL A 7 1.96 12.86 8.49
N GLU A 8 1.95 13.72 9.51
CA GLU A 8 2.99 14.73 9.72
C GLU A 8 4.34 14.07 10.03
N GLY A 9 4.38 13.00 10.84
CA GLY A 9 5.60 12.25 11.12
C GLY A 9 6.20 11.54 9.89
N GLU A 10 5.37 11.19 8.89
CA GLU A 10 5.86 10.59 7.64
C GLU A 10 6.51 11.61 6.69
N THR A 11 6.19 12.91 6.80
CA THR A 11 6.74 13.94 5.90
C THR A 11 8.24 14.10 6.01
N ASP A 12 8.81 13.81 7.18
CA ASP A 12 10.26 13.89 7.45
C ASP A 12 10.99 12.57 7.12
N THR A 13 10.31 11.61 6.50
CA THR A 13 10.88 10.32 6.08
C THR A 13 11.13 10.27 4.57
N ALA A 14 11.66 9.13 4.09
CA ALA A 14 11.79 8.86 2.66
C ALA A 14 10.46 8.59 1.93
N ILE A 15 9.34 8.38 2.66
CA ILE A 15 8.05 7.98 2.09
C ILE A 15 7.56 8.93 1.00
N PRO A 16 7.55 10.28 1.19
CA PRO A 16 7.07 11.19 0.14
C PRO A 16 7.84 11.05 -1.18
N ALA A 17 9.17 10.95 -1.11
CA ALA A 17 10.01 10.77 -2.29
C ALA A 17 9.73 9.43 -2.98
N LEU A 18 9.70 8.34 -2.22
CA LEU A 18 9.43 7.00 -2.72
C LEU A 18 8.06 6.91 -3.42
N VAL A 19 7.00 7.46 -2.82
CA VAL A 19 5.65 7.43 -3.42
C VAL A 19 5.60 8.27 -4.69
N SER A 20 6.27 9.41 -4.73
CA SER A 20 6.30 10.28 -5.93
C SER A 20 7.00 9.65 -7.14
N GLU A 21 7.84 8.65 -6.93
CA GLU A 21 8.52 7.90 -7.98
C GLU A 21 7.66 6.78 -8.59
N ALA A 22 6.57 6.39 -7.93
CA ALA A 22 5.66 5.39 -8.44
C ALA A 22 5.08 5.81 -9.80
N SER A 23 5.04 4.88 -10.76
CA SER A 23 4.64 5.17 -12.13
C SER A 23 3.98 3.99 -12.84
N GLY A 24 3.28 4.29 -13.95
CA GLY A 24 2.61 3.29 -14.76
C GLY A 24 1.35 2.71 -14.10
N VAL A 25 1.17 1.41 -14.24
CA VAL A 25 0.12 0.64 -13.54
C VAL A 25 0.63 0.28 -12.16
N ILE A 26 -0.01 0.80 -11.13
CA ILE A 26 0.43 0.70 -9.74
C ILE A 26 -0.52 -0.20 -8.96
N LEU A 27 0.03 -1.12 -8.18
CA LEU A 27 -0.70 -1.80 -7.11
C LEU A 27 -0.27 -1.18 -5.77
N GLU A 28 -1.18 -0.53 -5.06
CA GLU A 28 -0.98 -0.05 -3.69
C GLU A 28 -1.57 -1.06 -2.72
N LEU A 29 -0.72 -1.66 -1.90
CA LEU A 29 -1.13 -2.61 -0.88
C LEU A 29 -1.56 -1.86 0.38
N GLY A 30 -2.79 -2.11 0.85
CA GLY A 30 -3.33 -1.54 2.08
C GLY A 30 -3.36 0.00 2.12
N PRO A 31 -4.00 0.70 1.18
CA PRO A 31 -4.03 2.17 1.17
C PRO A 31 -4.70 2.79 2.40
N GLY A 32 -5.49 2.03 3.15
CA GLY A 32 -6.19 2.51 4.32
C GLY A 32 -7.15 3.65 3.99
N ILE A 33 -6.96 4.81 4.60
CA ILE A 33 -7.75 6.02 4.32
C ILE A 33 -7.14 6.90 3.22
N GLY A 34 -6.07 6.43 2.55
CA GLY A 34 -5.42 7.13 1.44
C GLY A 34 -4.36 8.14 1.87
N ASN A 35 -3.55 7.82 2.88
CA ASN A 35 -2.50 8.72 3.37
C ASN A 35 -1.45 9.04 2.31
N GLN A 36 -1.18 8.11 1.39
CA GLN A 36 -0.18 8.28 0.35
C GLN A 36 -0.68 9.04 -0.88
N LEU A 37 -2.00 9.16 -1.08
CA LEU A 37 -2.59 9.71 -2.30
C LEU A 37 -2.11 11.13 -2.66
N PRO A 38 -1.91 12.08 -1.70
CA PRO A 38 -1.42 13.42 -2.01
C PRO A 38 0.03 13.44 -2.54
N ARG A 39 0.77 12.34 -2.39
CA ARG A 39 2.18 12.22 -2.75
C ARG A 39 2.40 11.69 -4.17
N TYR A 40 1.35 11.14 -4.77
CA TYR A 40 1.43 10.66 -6.14
C TYR A 40 1.70 11.77 -7.15
N ASN A 41 2.59 11.51 -8.09
CA ASN A 41 2.77 12.37 -9.26
C ASN A 41 1.80 11.92 -10.37
N GLY A 42 0.66 12.62 -10.50
CA GLY A 42 -0.42 12.25 -11.43
C GLY A 42 0.04 12.13 -12.89
N SER A 43 1.07 12.86 -13.31
CA SER A 43 1.58 12.77 -14.69
C SER A 43 2.30 11.46 -15.00
N ARG A 44 2.67 10.70 -13.98
CA ARG A 44 3.39 9.42 -14.12
C ARG A 44 2.48 8.19 -13.99
N ILE A 45 1.21 8.39 -13.61
CA ILE A 45 0.28 7.32 -13.28
C ILE A 45 -0.60 6.99 -14.48
N THR A 46 -0.67 5.70 -14.82
CA THR A 46 -1.65 5.18 -15.79
C THR A 46 -2.89 4.67 -15.06
N LYS A 47 -2.72 3.89 -14.01
CA LYS A 47 -3.77 3.29 -13.19
C LYS A 47 -3.23 2.96 -11.81
N VAL A 48 -4.07 3.10 -10.78
CA VAL A 48 -3.76 2.62 -9.42
C VAL A 48 -4.84 1.64 -8.99
N PHE A 49 -4.42 0.47 -8.52
CA PHE A 49 -5.26 -0.49 -7.84
C PHE A 49 -4.93 -0.46 -6.35
N GLY A 50 -5.83 0.11 -5.54
CA GLY A 50 -5.71 0.11 -4.08
C GLY A 50 -6.36 -1.13 -3.49
N VAL A 51 -5.56 -2.13 -3.11
CA VAL A 51 -6.03 -3.39 -2.54
C VAL A 51 -6.25 -3.21 -1.05
N GLU A 52 -7.53 -3.02 -0.65
CA GLU A 52 -7.94 -2.72 0.73
C GLU A 52 -9.08 -3.62 1.18
N PRO A 53 -8.82 -4.62 2.03
CA PRO A 53 -9.85 -5.56 2.49
C PRO A 53 -10.84 -4.94 3.50
N ASN A 54 -10.46 -3.87 4.18
CA ASN A 54 -11.31 -3.26 5.20
C ASN A 54 -12.31 -2.27 4.60
N GLU A 55 -13.54 -2.74 4.34
CA GLU A 55 -14.61 -1.94 3.76
C GLU A 55 -14.96 -0.66 4.58
N ALA A 56 -14.74 -0.68 5.89
CA ALA A 56 -14.99 0.49 6.73
C ALA A 56 -14.12 1.71 6.34
N LEU A 57 -12.97 1.49 5.71
CA LEU A 57 -12.05 2.53 5.26
C LEU A 57 -12.41 3.08 3.87
N HIS A 58 -13.15 2.32 3.05
CA HIS A 58 -13.43 2.69 1.65
C HIS A 58 -14.13 4.04 1.50
N ARG A 59 -15.03 4.40 2.43
CA ARG A 59 -15.72 5.71 2.38
C ARG A 59 -14.71 6.86 2.50
N SER A 60 -13.76 6.74 3.40
CA SER A 60 -12.73 7.76 3.60
C SER A 60 -11.74 7.77 2.45
N LEU A 61 -11.35 6.60 1.97
CA LEU A 61 -10.48 6.43 0.82
C LEU A 61 -11.08 7.07 -0.45
N ARG A 62 -12.36 6.80 -0.77
CA ARG A 62 -13.05 7.44 -1.91
C ARG A 62 -13.07 8.97 -1.82
N ARG A 63 -13.30 9.53 -0.62
CA ARG A 63 -13.24 10.98 -0.43
C ARG A 63 -11.85 11.54 -0.71
N LYS A 64 -10.81 10.83 -0.26
CA LYS A 64 -9.43 11.23 -0.46
C LYS A 64 -9.03 11.13 -1.93
N ILE A 65 -9.41 10.04 -2.64
CA ILE A 65 -9.21 9.87 -4.08
C ILE A 65 -9.78 11.07 -4.84
N LYS A 66 -11.03 11.45 -4.53
CA LYS A 66 -11.68 12.61 -5.15
C LYS A 66 -10.94 13.92 -4.84
N ALA A 67 -10.56 14.13 -3.59
CA ALA A 67 -9.84 15.34 -3.16
C ALA A 67 -8.45 15.48 -3.82
N CYS A 68 -7.79 14.36 -4.16
CA CYS A 68 -6.51 14.35 -4.85
C CYS A 68 -6.64 14.34 -6.39
N GLY A 69 -7.86 14.37 -6.95
CA GLY A 69 -8.07 14.36 -8.40
C GLY A 69 -7.72 13.03 -9.08
N LEU A 70 -7.76 11.92 -8.34
CA LEU A 70 -7.37 10.59 -8.83
C LEU A 70 -8.56 9.71 -9.25
N THR A 71 -9.77 10.26 -9.32
CA THR A 71 -11.02 9.51 -9.56
C THR A 71 -10.98 8.66 -10.83
N ASP A 72 -10.35 9.15 -11.89
CA ASP A 72 -10.33 8.47 -13.19
C ASP A 72 -9.27 7.38 -13.30
N VAL A 73 -8.29 7.39 -12.38
CA VAL A 73 -7.14 6.49 -12.45
C VAL A 73 -7.03 5.56 -11.24
N TYR A 74 -7.75 5.82 -10.14
CA TYR A 74 -7.67 5.02 -8.91
C TYR A 74 -8.89 4.13 -8.74
N GLU A 75 -8.66 2.82 -8.58
CA GLU A 75 -9.68 1.82 -8.33
C GLU A 75 -9.45 1.14 -6.97
N ILE A 76 -10.49 1.09 -6.14
CA ILE A 76 -10.46 0.35 -4.87
C ILE A 76 -10.83 -1.11 -5.16
N VAL A 77 -9.93 -2.03 -4.81
CA VAL A 77 -10.14 -3.47 -4.91
C VAL A 77 -10.45 -4.00 -3.50
N PRO A 78 -11.72 -4.42 -3.25
CA PRO A 78 -12.21 -4.70 -1.90
C PRO A 78 -11.84 -6.11 -1.42
N CYS A 79 -10.57 -6.46 -1.45
CA CYS A 79 -10.09 -7.77 -1.00
C CYS A 79 -8.68 -7.69 -0.42
N GLY A 80 -8.24 -8.77 0.22
CA GLY A 80 -6.84 -8.95 0.57
C GLY A 80 -6.02 -9.43 -0.63
N ILE A 81 -4.71 -9.24 -0.57
CA ILE A 81 -3.77 -9.65 -1.61
C ILE A 81 -3.76 -11.18 -1.84
N GLU A 82 -4.22 -11.94 -0.88
CA GLU A 82 -4.36 -13.40 -0.96
C GLU A 82 -5.53 -13.85 -1.84
N ASN A 83 -6.51 -13.01 -2.12
CA ASN A 83 -7.69 -13.35 -2.91
C ASN A 83 -7.44 -13.20 -4.42
N VAL A 84 -6.76 -14.19 -5.00
CA VAL A 84 -6.38 -14.19 -6.44
C VAL A 84 -7.59 -14.01 -7.35
N VAL A 85 -8.69 -14.70 -7.06
CA VAL A 85 -9.89 -14.67 -7.91
C VAL A 85 -10.47 -13.26 -8.00
N GLU A 86 -10.48 -12.54 -6.89
CA GLU A 86 -10.97 -11.16 -6.89
C GLU A 86 -9.99 -10.21 -7.58
N LEU A 87 -8.69 -10.38 -7.35
CA LEU A 87 -7.65 -9.59 -8.04
C LEU A 87 -7.75 -9.74 -9.57
N GLU A 88 -7.94 -10.97 -10.07
CA GLU A 88 -8.05 -11.25 -11.50
C GLU A 88 -9.26 -10.58 -12.16
N LYS A 89 -10.40 -10.47 -11.44
CA LYS A 89 -11.59 -9.75 -11.94
C LYS A 89 -11.31 -8.26 -12.21
N HIS A 90 -10.37 -7.68 -11.47
CA HIS A 90 -9.93 -6.30 -11.65
C HIS A 90 -8.76 -6.16 -12.64
N GLY A 91 -8.32 -7.26 -13.26
CA GLY A 91 -7.20 -7.25 -14.19
C GLY A 91 -5.82 -7.25 -13.53
N ILE A 92 -5.76 -7.55 -12.23
CA ILE A 92 -4.51 -7.72 -11.48
C ILE A 92 -4.05 -9.16 -11.68
N VAL A 93 -3.19 -9.37 -12.67
CA VAL A 93 -2.73 -10.68 -13.11
C VAL A 93 -1.20 -10.75 -13.13
N PHE A 94 -0.66 -11.93 -13.43
CA PHE A 94 0.78 -12.14 -13.57
C PHE A 94 1.41 -11.10 -14.53
N ASN A 95 2.55 -10.51 -14.12
CA ASN A 95 3.30 -9.51 -14.90
C ASN A 95 2.47 -8.31 -15.39
N SER A 96 1.55 -7.79 -14.58
CA SER A 96 0.68 -6.68 -14.97
C SER A 96 1.01 -5.33 -14.31
N MET A 97 1.82 -5.32 -13.25
CA MET A 97 2.13 -4.12 -12.47
C MET A 97 3.49 -3.53 -12.83
N ASP A 98 3.54 -2.23 -13.13
CA ASP A 98 4.78 -1.48 -13.33
C ASP A 98 5.42 -1.10 -12.00
N THR A 99 4.58 -0.76 -11.02
CA THR A 99 5.00 -0.43 -9.65
C THR A 99 4.12 -1.17 -8.65
N ILE A 100 4.74 -1.73 -7.61
CA ILE A 100 4.05 -2.18 -6.41
C ILE A 100 4.48 -1.28 -5.25
N LEU A 101 3.50 -0.70 -4.55
CA LEU A 101 3.71 0.19 -3.42
C LEU A 101 3.25 -0.49 -2.13
N SER A 102 4.14 -0.64 -1.16
CA SER A 102 3.89 -1.23 0.16
C SER A 102 4.46 -0.32 1.25
N ILE A 103 3.58 0.45 1.91
CA ILE A 103 3.98 1.42 2.94
C ILE A 103 3.32 1.06 4.26
N GLN A 104 4.11 0.51 5.19
CA GLN A 104 3.70 0.18 6.56
C GLN A 104 2.48 -0.76 6.63
N VAL A 105 2.42 -1.76 5.76
CA VAL A 105 1.26 -2.67 5.64
C VAL A 105 1.62 -4.14 5.82
N LEU A 106 2.86 -4.56 5.59
CA LEU A 106 3.25 -5.97 5.63
C LEU A 106 3.09 -6.61 7.02
N CYS A 107 3.03 -5.82 8.09
CA CYS A 107 2.70 -6.31 9.43
C CYS A 107 1.25 -6.82 9.56
N SER A 108 0.36 -6.44 8.63
CA SER A 108 -1.07 -6.78 8.65
C SER A 108 -1.45 -7.92 7.71
N VAL A 109 -0.50 -8.43 6.90
CA VAL A 109 -0.78 -9.52 5.97
C VAL A 109 -0.77 -10.88 6.68
N PRO A 110 -1.63 -11.83 6.30
CA PRO A 110 -1.73 -13.13 6.96
C PRO A 110 -0.45 -13.97 6.83
N ASN A 111 0.23 -13.91 5.70
CA ASN A 111 1.45 -14.65 5.41
C ASN A 111 2.41 -13.79 4.61
N LEU A 112 3.47 -13.33 5.26
CA LEU A 112 4.44 -12.42 4.65
C LEU A 112 5.17 -13.04 3.46
N GLU A 113 5.62 -14.29 3.58
CA GLU A 113 6.38 -14.96 2.51
C GLU A 113 5.53 -15.17 1.26
N GLU A 114 4.30 -15.65 1.43
CA GLU A 114 3.35 -15.83 0.33
C GLU A 114 2.98 -14.49 -0.30
N THR A 115 2.74 -13.47 0.52
CA THR A 115 2.47 -12.11 0.03
C THR A 115 3.62 -11.60 -0.84
N LEU A 116 4.86 -11.67 -0.37
CA LEU A 116 6.03 -11.21 -1.14
C LEU A 116 6.20 -11.98 -2.45
N ARG A 117 6.01 -13.31 -2.45
CA ARG A 117 6.05 -14.12 -3.67
C ARG A 117 4.98 -13.67 -4.67
N ARG A 118 3.78 -13.37 -4.18
CA ARG A 118 2.65 -12.90 -5.01
C ARG A 118 2.92 -11.52 -5.58
N LEU A 119 3.35 -10.57 -4.77
CA LEU A 119 3.73 -9.24 -5.24
C LEU A 119 4.79 -9.33 -6.35
N TYR A 120 5.80 -10.19 -6.16
CA TYR A 120 6.83 -10.42 -7.18
C TYR A 120 6.24 -11.00 -8.48
N ALA A 121 5.29 -11.94 -8.39
CA ALA A 121 4.63 -12.54 -9.55
C ALA A 121 3.74 -11.56 -10.32
N LEU A 122 3.13 -10.58 -9.63
CA LEU A 122 2.32 -9.54 -10.25
C LEU A 122 3.15 -8.46 -10.96
N MET A 123 4.40 -8.29 -10.56
CA MET A 123 5.29 -7.27 -11.09
C MET A 123 5.78 -7.64 -12.49
N LYS A 124 5.75 -6.68 -13.42
CA LYS A 124 6.33 -6.84 -14.76
C LYS A 124 7.85 -7.05 -14.69
N PRO A 125 8.47 -7.71 -15.68
CA PRO A 125 9.91 -7.63 -15.86
C PRO A 125 10.36 -6.18 -15.97
N GLY A 126 11.31 -5.77 -15.12
CA GLY A 126 11.74 -4.37 -15.02
C GLY A 126 10.82 -3.46 -14.19
N GLY A 127 9.73 -3.98 -13.64
CA GLY A 127 8.90 -3.28 -12.67
C GLY A 127 9.63 -3.02 -11.35
N GLN A 128 9.08 -2.16 -10.52
CA GLN A 128 9.68 -1.77 -9.25
C GLN A 128 8.79 -2.11 -8.05
N LEU A 129 9.42 -2.57 -6.97
CA LEU A 129 8.80 -2.67 -5.65
C LEU A 129 9.27 -1.50 -4.79
N VAL A 130 8.35 -0.59 -4.49
CA VAL A 130 8.58 0.53 -3.59
C VAL A 130 8.06 0.15 -2.21
N MET A 131 8.95 0.00 -1.26
CA MET A 131 8.61 -0.51 0.06
C MET A 131 9.22 0.34 1.17
N TYR A 132 8.39 0.66 2.16
CA TYR A 132 8.81 1.28 3.41
C TYR A 132 8.04 0.63 4.56
N GLU A 133 8.72 -0.22 5.34
CA GLU A 133 8.08 -1.07 6.34
C GLU A 133 8.78 -0.96 7.70
N HIS A 134 8.03 -1.25 8.75
CA HIS A 134 8.61 -1.38 10.08
C HIS A 134 9.48 -2.63 10.16
N VAL A 135 10.69 -2.47 10.65
CA VAL A 135 11.58 -3.58 10.96
C VAL A 135 11.66 -3.78 12.48
N LYS A 136 11.87 -5.02 12.90
CA LYS A 136 12.08 -5.32 14.30
C LYS A 136 13.34 -4.61 14.77
N SER A 137 13.22 -3.83 15.86
CA SER A 137 14.39 -3.19 16.47
C SER A 137 15.41 -4.22 16.95
N THR A 138 16.69 -3.92 16.80
CA THR A 138 17.79 -4.68 17.39
C THR A 138 18.05 -4.27 18.84
N ASP A 139 17.50 -3.14 19.29
CA ASP A 139 17.52 -2.69 20.68
C ASP A 139 16.48 -3.44 21.52
N ILE A 140 16.91 -4.00 22.64
CA ILE A 140 16.08 -4.89 23.49
C ILE A 140 14.83 -4.18 24.01
N LEU A 141 14.95 -2.93 24.46
CA LEU A 141 13.82 -2.17 25.00
C LEU A 141 12.78 -1.87 23.92
N SER A 142 13.23 -1.40 22.75
CA SER A 142 12.35 -1.15 21.60
C SER A 142 11.73 -2.43 21.06
N ALA A 143 12.47 -3.55 21.05
CA ALA A 143 11.94 -4.86 20.64
C ALA A 143 10.84 -5.36 21.60
N ILE A 144 10.96 -5.12 22.92
CA ILE A 144 9.93 -5.46 23.89
C ILE A 144 8.67 -4.62 23.65
N VAL A 145 8.79 -3.31 23.47
CA VAL A 145 7.66 -2.42 23.19
C VAL A 145 6.97 -2.81 21.89
N GLN A 146 7.74 -3.09 20.82
CA GLN A 146 7.19 -3.56 19.55
C GLN A 146 6.45 -4.89 19.69
N SER A 147 6.97 -5.83 20.49
CA SER A 147 6.30 -7.12 20.70
C SER A 147 4.99 -6.99 21.46
N MET A 148 4.86 -6.00 22.36
CA MET A 148 3.61 -5.71 23.09
C MET A 148 2.55 -5.06 22.20
N CYS A 149 2.95 -4.31 21.17
CA CYS A 149 2.04 -3.68 20.21
C CYS A 149 1.57 -4.66 19.10
N TRP A 150 2.20 -5.82 18.97
CA TRP A 150 1.98 -6.76 17.87
C TRP A 150 1.10 -7.97 18.22
N PHE A 151 0.45 -7.98 19.38
CA PHE A 151 -0.57 -8.97 19.69
C PHE A 151 -1.92 -8.48 19.13
N PRO A 152 -2.52 -9.19 18.17
CA PRO A 152 -3.91 -8.92 17.76
C PRO A 152 -4.84 -9.30 18.92
N HIS A 153 -5.75 -8.42 19.26
CA HIS A 153 -6.92 -8.75 20.08
C HIS A 153 -7.98 -9.44 19.27
#